data_8f477c6566d462f872d87f1677af379c
#
_entry.id   8f477c6566d462f872d87f1677af379c
#
_cell.length_a   1.000
_cell.length_b   1.000
_cell.length_c   1.000
_cell.angle_alpha   90.00
_cell.angle_beta   90.00
_cell.angle_gamma   90.00
#
_symmetry.space_group_name_H-M   'P 1'
#
loop_
_entity.id
_entity.type
_entity.pdbx_description
1 polymer ?
#
loop_
_entity_poly.entity_id
_entity_poly.type
_entity_poly.pdbx_seq_one_letter_code
_entity_poly.pdbx_strand_id
1 'polypeptide(L)'
;MVIRNVLVAVDGSEYSDRALDFALDLAEKFSASVMILNVSESLAMAAVLAESNVYSGGNTAAFSKDLSRIHDEILGRSVARAKAAKPNLAISSMLKEGNPALEIVNAAKEGGFDVVVVGHKGLGKMEEFLLGSISEKVAHLAPCPVIIVR
;
A
#
# COMPACT_ATOMS: atom_id res chain seq x y z
N MET A 1 7.13 20.74 -12.48
CA MET A 1 6.16 19.76 -11.95
C MET A 1 5.61 20.26 -10.63
N VAL A 2 4.32 20.28 -10.47
CA VAL A 2 3.66 20.66 -9.23
C VAL A 2 3.06 19.40 -8.62
N ILE A 3 3.45 19.06 -7.39
CA ILE A 3 2.88 17.91 -6.64
C ILE A 3 1.69 18.43 -5.84
N ARG A 4 0.50 17.92 -6.15
CA ARG A 4 -0.76 18.24 -5.46
C ARG A 4 -1.37 17.02 -4.78
N ASN A 5 -1.13 15.82 -5.34
CA ASN A 5 -1.71 14.58 -4.87
C ASN A 5 -0.64 13.50 -4.77
N VAL A 6 -0.40 13.01 -3.57
CA VAL A 6 0.58 11.96 -3.27
C VAL A 6 -0.17 10.67 -2.97
N LEU A 7 0.19 9.57 -3.65
CA LEU A 7 -0.27 8.23 -3.33
C LEU A 7 0.84 7.50 -2.58
N VAL A 8 0.55 6.94 -1.42
CA VAL A 8 1.47 6.07 -0.68
C VAL A 8 0.84 4.72 -0.43
N ALA A 9 1.54 3.65 -0.78
CA ALA A 9 1.10 2.29 -0.53
C ALA A 9 1.71 1.74 0.77
N VAL A 10 0.87 1.16 1.62
CA VAL A 10 1.24 0.60 2.92
C VAL A 10 0.82 -0.87 3.01
N ASP A 11 1.67 -1.71 3.60
CA ASP A 11 1.43 -3.14 3.79
C ASP A 11 1.65 -3.61 5.24
N GLY A 12 1.88 -2.69 6.16
CA GLY A 12 2.18 -2.96 7.55
C GLY A 12 3.66 -3.24 7.85
N SER A 13 4.53 -3.24 6.84
CA SER A 13 5.98 -3.38 7.02
C SER A 13 6.62 -2.09 7.54
N GLU A 14 7.80 -2.21 8.14
CA GLU A 14 8.62 -1.07 8.54
C GLU A 14 8.98 -0.18 7.35
N TYR A 15 9.23 -0.78 6.18
CA TYR A 15 9.53 -0.02 4.96
C TYR A 15 8.34 0.80 4.48
N SER A 16 7.13 0.29 4.60
CA SER A 16 5.92 1.07 4.26
C SER A 16 5.64 2.17 5.29
N ASP A 17 5.98 1.96 6.56
CA ASP A 17 5.90 3.02 7.57
C ASP A 17 6.86 4.17 7.25
N ARG A 18 8.10 3.87 6.84
CA ARG A 18 9.06 4.88 6.37
C ARG A 18 8.60 5.59 5.10
N ALA A 19 8.00 4.85 4.17
CA ALA A 19 7.41 5.42 2.97
C ALA A 19 6.27 6.39 3.30
N LEU A 20 5.43 6.03 4.26
CA LEU A 20 4.37 6.90 4.75
C LEU A 20 4.94 8.19 5.36
N ASP A 21 5.90 8.09 6.26
CA ASP A 21 6.55 9.27 6.87
C ASP A 21 7.15 10.20 5.80
N PHE A 22 7.83 9.62 4.81
CA PHE A 22 8.38 10.39 3.69
C PHE A 22 7.30 11.07 2.85
N ALA A 23 6.21 10.36 2.55
CA ALA A 23 5.09 10.90 1.78
C ALA A 23 4.41 12.07 2.50
N LEU A 24 4.29 11.99 3.83
CA LEU A 24 3.74 13.06 4.65
C LEU A 24 4.62 14.31 4.64
N ASP A 25 5.93 14.14 4.78
CA ASP A 25 6.89 15.26 4.73
C ASP A 25 6.91 15.91 3.33
N LEU A 26 6.86 15.10 2.29
CA LEU A 26 6.76 15.56 0.91
C LEU A 26 5.49 16.39 0.70
N ALA A 27 4.34 15.83 1.11
CA ALA A 27 3.05 16.49 0.95
C ALA A 27 2.97 17.82 1.73
N GLU A 28 3.51 17.86 2.93
CA GLU A 28 3.56 19.09 3.71
C GLU A 28 4.35 20.20 2.99
N LYS A 29 5.51 19.86 2.42
CA LYS A 29 6.34 20.82 1.68
C LYS A 29 5.68 21.39 0.44
N PHE A 30 4.86 20.59 -0.23
CA PHE A 30 4.16 21.00 -1.46
C PHE A 30 2.71 21.45 -1.21
N SER A 31 2.24 21.43 0.03
CA SER A 31 0.82 21.64 0.36
C SER A 31 -0.10 20.69 -0.41
N ALA A 32 0.33 19.44 -0.57
CA ALA A 32 -0.35 18.39 -1.30
C ALA A 32 -1.26 17.57 -0.39
N SER A 33 -2.23 16.87 -0.97
CA SER A 33 -3.02 15.84 -0.30
C SER A 33 -2.31 14.48 -0.33
N VAL A 34 -2.61 13.62 0.64
CA VAL A 34 -2.08 12.26 0.72
C VAL A 34 -3.22 11.25 0.69
N MET A 35 -3.13 10.30 -0.22
CA MET A 35 -3.94 9.08 -0.23
C MET A 35 -3.12 7.92 0.29
N ILE A 36 -3.56 7.29 1.35
CA ILE A 36 -2.96 6.07 1.90
C ILE A 36 -3.71 4.87 1.33
N LEU A 37 -3.01 4.04 0.57
CA LEU A 37 -3.57 2.85 -0.07
C LEU A 37 -3.03 1.58 0.58
N ASN A 38 -3.92 0.69 0.97
CA ASN A 38 -3.60 -0.70 1.25
C ASN A 38 -4.29 -1.59 0.21
N VAL A 39 -3.61 -2.63 -0.25
CA VAL A 39 -4.16 -3.62 -1.17
C VAL A 39 -4.17 -4.97 -0.50
N SER A 40 -5.35 -5.55 -0.36
CA SER A 40 -5.50 -6.92 0.09
C SER A 40 -5.40 -7.87 -1.11
N GLU A 41 -4.62 -8.93 -1.00
CA GLU A 41 -4.62 -10.00 -1.99
C GLU A 41 -5.99 -10.68 -1.98
N SER A 42 -6.55 -10.86 -3.18
CA SER A 42 -7.98 -11.13 -3.36
C SER A 42 -8.47 -12.44 -2.71
N LEU A 43 -9.76 -12.46 -2.40
CA LEU A 43 -10.54 -13.67 -2.08
C LEU A 43 -10.31 -14.81 -3.10
N ALA A 44 -10.00 -14.49 -4.37
CA ALA A 44 -9.64 -15.47 -5.39
C ALA A 44 -8.34 -16.20 -5.04
N MET A 45 -7.33 -15.53 -4.51
CA MET A 45 -6.09 -16.18 -4.04
C MET A 45 -6.37 -17.03 -2.80
N ALA A 46 -7.17 -16.53 -1.87
CA ALA A 46 -7.61 -17.29 -0.70
C ALA A 46 -8.39 -18.56 -1.09
N ALA A 47 -9.24 -18.47 -2.12
CA ALA A 47 -9.96 -19.61 -2.66
C ALA A 47 -9.03 -20.66 -3.33
N VAL A 48 -8.04 -20.21 -4.10
CA VAL A 48 -7.02 -21.09 -4.70
C VAL A 48 -6.19 -21.80 -3.63
N LEU A 49 -5.83 -21.12 -2.58
CA LEU A 49 -5.11 -21.71 -1.45
C LEU A 49 -5.98 -22.68 -0.65
N ALA A 50 -7.29 -22.42 -0.54
CA ALA A 50 -8.25 -23.33 0.09
C ALA A 50 -8.48 -24.62 -0.72
N GLU A 51 -8.51 -24.53 -2.06
CA GLU A 51 -8.64 -25.68 -2.96
C GLU A 51 -7.37 -26.55 -3.01
N SER A 52 -6.21 -26.01 -2.71
CA SER A 52 -4.93 -26.73 -2.76
C SER A 52 -4.68 -27.66 -1.56
N ASN A 53 -5.66 -27.90 -0.68
CA ASN A 53 -5.59 -28.79 0.49
C ASN A 53 -4.54 -28.44 1.56
N VAL A 54 -3.92 -27.28 1.47
CA VAL A 54 -2.98 -26.81 2.50
C VAL A 54 -3.72 -26.42 3.79
N TYR A 55 -5.02 -26.17 3.67
CA TYR A 55 -5.95 -25.89 4.77
C TYR A 55 -7.15 -26.86 4.74
N SER A 56 -6.90 -28.11 4.98
CA SER A 56 -7.98 -29.10 5.18
C SER A 56 -8.64 -28.86 6.56
N GLY A 57 -9.72 -28.09 6.60
CA GLY A 57 -10.57 -27.93 7.78
C GLY A 57 -10.91 -26.50 8.16
N GLY A 58 -10.49 -25.50 7.43
CA GLY A 58 -10.80 -24.10 7.69
C GLY A 58 -12.04 -23.61 6.95
N ASN A 59 -12.95 -22.98 7.68
CA ASN A 59 -14.05 -22.22 7.09
C ASN A 59 -13.48 -21.06 6.28
N THR A 60 -13.61 -21.09 4.94
CA THR A 60 -13.14 -20.04 4.02
C THR A 60 -13.73 -18.67 4.34
N ALA A 61 -14.94 -18.60 4.88
CA ALA A 61 -15.57 -17.36 5.33
C ALA A 61 -14.88 -16.76 6.56
N ALA A 62 -14.41 -17.59 7.51
CA ALA A 62 -13.66 -17.10 8.68
C ALA A 62 -12.27 -16.59 8.28
N PHE A 63 -11.58 -17.27 7.37
CA PHE A 63 -10.28 -16.83 6.84
C PHE A 63 -10.38 -15.50 6.07
N SER A 64 -11.42 -15.34 5.25
CA SER A 64 -11.71 -14.10 4.54
C SER A 64 -11.97 -12.93 5.48
N LYS A 65 -12.72 -13.15 6.58
CA LYS A 65 -12.97 -12.13 7.61
C LYS A 65 -11.69 -11.74 8.35
N ASP A 66 -10.83 -12.70 8.65
CA ASP A 66 -9.56 -12.45 9.34
C ASP A 66 -8.59 -11.66 8.46
N LEU A 67 -8.50 -11.96 7.17
CA LEU A 67 -7.71 -11.17 6.21
C LEU A 67 -8.24 -9.74 6.08
N SER A 68 -9.55 -9.56 5.93
CA SER A 68 -10.17 -8.24 5.85
C SER A 68 -9.87 -7.41 7.09
N ARG A 69 -9.97 -8.01 8.27
CA ARG A 69 -9.64 -7.35 9.53
C ARG A 69 -8.18 -6.92 9.61
N ILE A 70 -7.24 -7.76 9.19
CA ILE A 70 -5.81 -7.44 9.17
C ILE A 70 -5.54 -6.22 8.28
N HIS A 71 -6.13 -6.17 7.09
CA HIS A 71 -5.98 -5.05 6.17
C HIS A 71 -6.63 -3.77 6.69
N ASP A 72 -7.80 -3.86 7.32
CA ASP A 72 -8.44 -2.72 7.98
C ASP A 72 -7.59 -2.19 9.14
N GLU A 73 -6.97 -3.06 9.93
CA GLU A 73 -6.06 -2.67 11.02
C GLU A 73 -4.79 -2.00 10.50
N ILE A 74 -4.18 -2.51 9.43
CA ILE A 74 -3.01 -1.89 8.78
C ILE A 74 -3.36 -0.48 8.31
N LEU A 75 -4.46 -0.34 7.59
CA LEU A 75 -4.90 0.95 7.05
C LEU A 75 -5.26 1.93 8.18
N GLY A 76 -6.01 1.48 9.17
CA GLY A 76 -6.39 2.28 10.34
C GLY A 76 -5.19 2.78 11.14
N ARG A 77 -4.19 1.92 11.37
CA ARG A 77 -2.94 2.29 12.04
C ARG A 77 -2.16 3.32 11.23
N SER A 78 -2.06 3.14 9.92
CA SER A 78 -1.36 4.08 9.03
C SER A 78 -2.04 5.46 8.99
N VAL A 79 -3.38 5.49 8.95
CA VAL A 79 -4.15 6.74 9.00
C VAL A 79 -3.96 7.45 10.35
N ALA A 80 -4.03 6.71 11.46
CA ALA A 80 -3.83 7.26 12.80
C ALA A 80 -2.42 7.87 12.95
N ARG A 81 -1.40 7.14 12.47
CA ARG A 81 0.00 7.63 12.43
C ARG A 81 0.11 8.92 11.63
N ALA A 82 -0.47 8.95 10.45
CA ALA A 82 -0.41 10.12 9.57
C ALA A 82 -1.09 11.35 10.16
N LYS A 83 -2.28 11.19 10.72
CA LYS A 83 -3.02 12.28 11.36
C LYS A 83 -2.35 12.80 12.62
N ALA A 84 -1.71 11.93 13.40
CA ALA A 84 -0.94 12.33 14.57
C ALA A 84 0.33 13.12 14.16
N ALA A 85 1.03 12.68 13.12
CA ALA A 85 2.24 13.33 12.62
C ALA A 85 1.96 14.66 11.93
N LYS A 86 0.91 14.74 11.12
CA LYS A 86 0.56 15.90 10.29
C LYS A 86 -0.94 16.22 10.37
N PRO A 87 -1.40 16.79 11.50
CA PRO A 87 -2.85 17.00 11.74
C PRO A 87 -3.53 17.95 10.74
N ASN A 88 -2.76 18.81 10.09
CA ASN A 88 -3.29 19.81 9.13
C ASN A 88 -3.25 19.36 7.67
N LEU A 89 -2.66 18.18 7.38
CA LEU A 89 -2.67 17.64 6.02
C LEU A 89 -4.04 17.05 5.65
N ALA A 90 -4.40 17.22 4.38
CA ALA A 90 -5.53 16.52 3.79
C ALA A 90 -5.14 15.05 3.54
N ILE A 91 -5.58 14.17 4.43
CA ILE A 91 -5.27 12.74 4.41
C ILE A 91 -6.56 11.97 4.14
N SER A 92 -6.52 11.08 3.17
CA SER A 92 -7.56 10.11 2.86
C SER A 92 -6.98 8.70 2.77
N SER A 93 -7.84 7.70 2.77
CA SER A 93 -7.43 6.30 2.72
C SER A 93 -8.30 5.49 1.79
N MET A 94 -7.73 4.43 1.24
CA MET A 94 -8.41 3.51 0.33
C MET A 94 -7.91 2.09 0.57
N LEU A 95 -8.85 1.15 0.66
CA LEU A 95 -8.58 -0.27 0.62
C LEU A 95 -9.00 -0.79 -0.75
N LYS A 96 -8.08 -1.45 -1.46
CA LYS A 96 -8.37 -2.16 -2.71
C LYS A 96 -8.08 -3.64 -2.55
N GLU A 97 -8.74 -4.44 -3.37
CA GLU A 97 -8.56 -5.88 -3.44
C GLU A 97 -8.01 -6.27 -4.81
N GLY A 98 -6.98 -7.11 -4.84
CA GLY A 98 -6.37 -7.57 -6.09
C GLY A 98 -4.87 -7.79 -6.00
N ASN A 99 -4.20 -7.71 -7.14
CA ASN A 99 -2.75 -7.76 -7.21
C ASN A 99 -2.16 -6.44 -6.72
N PRO A 100 -1.32 -6.42 -5.68
CA PRO A 100 -0.85 -5.18 -5.07
C PRO A 100 -0.22 -4.20 -6.07
N ALA A 101 0.71 -4.67 -6.90
CA ALA A 101 1.39 -3.80 -7.86
C ALA A 101 0.43 -3.20 -8.90
N LEU A 102 -0.47 -4.02 -9.42
CA LEU A 102 -1.44 -3.57 -10.41
C LEU A 102 -2.47 -2.60 -9.81
N GLU A 103 -2.96 -2.87 -8.61
CA GLU A 103 -3.92 -1.99 -7.95
C GLU A 103 -3.31 -0.64 -7.54
N ILE A 104 -2.02 -0.60 -7.17
CA ILE A 104 -1.30 0.65 -6.94
C ILE A 104 -1.21 1.46 -8.24
N VAL A 105 -0.82 0.82 -9.34
CA VAL A 105 -0.72 1.46 -10.66
C VAL A 105 -2.08 1.97 -11.15
N ASN A 106 -3.13 1.16 -11.00
CA ASN A 106 -4.50 1.54 -11.37
C ASN A 106 -4.98 2.73 -10.53
N ALA A 107 -4.77 2.69 -9.22
CA ALA A 107 -5.11 3.82 -8.34
C ALA A 107 -4.39 5.10 -8.75
N ALA A 108 -3.09 5.02 -9.07
CA ALA A 108 -2.31 6.16 -9.52
C ALA A 108 -2.87 6.77 -10.81
N LYS A 109 -3.27 5.92 -11.75
CA LYS A 109 -3.84 6.32 -13.03
C LYS A 109 -5.24 6.93 -12.88
N GLU A 110 -6.14 6.24 -12.18
CA GLU A 110 -7.53 6.65 -12.01
C GLU A 110 -7.66 7.92 -11.17
N GLY A 111 -6.85 8.05 -10.12
CA GLY A 111 -6.88 9.19 -9.21
C GLY A 111 -6.07 10.40 -9.68
N GLY A 112 -5.32 10.29 -10.79
CA GLY A 112 -4.49 11.37 -11.29
C GLY A 112 -3.42 11.84 -10.29
N PHE A 113 -2.79 10.89 -9.60
CA PHE A 113 -1.74 11.21 -8.63
C PHE A 113 -0.46 11.68 -9.33
N ASP A 114 0.19 12.66 -8.72
CA ASP A 114 1.40 13.29 -9.25
C ASP A 114 2.66 12.49 -8.91
N VAL A 115 2.60 11.69 -7.85
CA VAL A 115 3.71 10.84 -7.39
C VAL A 115 3.17 9.65 -6.61
N VAL A 116 3.83 8.51 -6.76
CA VAL A 116 3.61 7.30 -5.95
C VAL A 116 4.81 7.09 -5.03
N VAL A 117 4.56 6.82 -3.76
CA VAL A 117 5.58 6.49 -2.76
C VAL A 117 5.37 5.06 -2.29
N VAL A 118 6.41 4.25 -2.33
CA VAL A 118 6.39 2.85 -1.88
C VAL A 118 7.63 2.53 -1.05
N GLY A 119 7.50 1.57 -0.15
CA GLY A 119 8.66 1.03 0.55
C GLY A 119 9.53 0.20 -0.40
N HIS A 120 10.80 0.11 -0.10
CA HIS A 120 11.79 -0.68 -0.86
C HIS A 120 11.43 -2.18 -0.88
N LYS A 121 10.86 -2.69 0.21
CA LYS A 121 10.42 -4.08 0.40
C LYS A 121 9.07 -4.12 1.09
N GLY A 122 8.41 -5.28 1.02
CA GLY A 122 7.23 -5.59 1.83
C GLY A 122 7.56 -6.47 3.03
N LEU A 123 6.55 -7.22 3.51
CA LEU A 123 6.65 -8.14 4.65
C LEU A 123 7.51 -9.39 4.38
N GLY A 124 7.84 -9.70 3.13
CA GLY A 124 8.63 -10.87 2.75
C GLY A 124 10.11 -10.76 3.14
N LYS A 125 10.76 -11.92 3.34
CA LYS A 125 12.21 -11.99 3.54
C LYS A 125 12.90 -11.92 2.18
N MET A 126 13.58 -10.80 1.91
CA MET A 126 14.43 -10.63 0.73
C MET A 126 15.82 -10.17 1.14
N GLU A 127 16.81 -10.46 0.31
CA GLU A 127 18.17 -9.97 0.52
C GLU A 127 18.21 -8.43 0.50
N GLU A 128 19.07 -7.83 1.34
CA GLU A 128 19.10 -6.38 1.56
C GLU A 128 19.31 -5.54 0.30
N PHE A 129 19.93 -6.12 -0.71
CA PHE A 129 20.27 -5.41 -1.95
C PHE A 129 19.24 -5.54 -3.07
N LEU A 130 18.20 -6.38 -2.89
CA LEU A 130 17.19 -6.60 -3.89
C LEU A 130 15.97 -5.69 -3.66
N LEU A 131 15.53 -5.10 -4.75
CA LEU A 131 14.26 -4.36 -4.77
C LEU A 131 13.11 -5.35 -4.65
N GLY A 132 12.10 -5.02 -3.83
CA GLY A 132 10.88 -5.82 -3.71
C GLY A 132 10.13 -5.93 -5.04
N SER A 133 9.52 -7.08 -5.30
CA SER A 133 8.79 -7.35 -6.56
C SER A 133 7.66 -6.34 -6.83
N ILE A 134 6.96 -5.91 -5.78
CA ILE A 134 5.91 -4.90 -5.90
C ILE A 134 6.50 -3.54 -6.26
N SER A 135 7.53 -3.10 -5.55
CA SER A 135 8.19 -1.81 -5.79
C SER A 135 8.78 -1.73 -7.20
N GLU A 136 9.43 -2.81 -7.66
CA GLU A 136 9.96 -2.92 -9.01
C GLU A 136 8.87 -2.80 -10.07
N LYS A 137 7.79 -3.56 -9.91
CA LYS A 137 6.68 -3.55 -10.87
C LYS A 137 5.94 -2.22 -10.90
N VAL A 138 5.74 -1.59 -9.74
CA VAL A 138 5.17 -0.24 -9.66
C VAL A 138 6.07 0.78 -10.37
N ALA A 139 7.40 0.72 -10.15
CA ALA A 139 8.35 1.61 -10.81
C ALA A 139 8.32 1.48 -12.35
N HIS A 140 8.09 0.28 -12.86
CA HIS A 140 7.98 0.06 -14.31
C HIS A 140 6.66 0.51 -14.93
N LEU A 141 5.55 0.40 -14.20
CA LEU A 141 4.21 0.53 -14.78
C LEU A 141 3.47 1.81 -14.38
N ALA A 142 3.94 2.52 -13.36
CA ALA A 142 3.26 3.72 -12.88
C ALA A 142 3.21 4.84 -13.95
N PRO A 143 2.09 5.57 -14.03
CA PRO A 143 1.93 6.67 -14.99
C PRO A 143 2.63 7.97 -14.57
N CYS A 144 3.21 7.99 -13.38
CA CYS A 144 3.85 9.15 -12.76
C CYS A 144 5.16 8.74 -12.07
N PRO A 145 5.98 9.70 -11.62
CA PRO A 145 7.17 9.41 -10.82
C PRO A 145 6.89 8.52 -9.61
N VAL A 146 7.82 7.61 -9.34
CA VAL A 146 7.78 6.69 -8.20
C VAL A 146 8.97 6.93 -7.29
N ILE A 147 8.70 7.13 -6.02
CA ILE A 147 9.72 7.26 -4.98
C ILE A 147 9.75 5.95 -4.18
N ILE A 148 10.91 5.33 -4.13
CA ILE A 148 11.14 4.09 -3.38
C ILE A 148 11.93 4.42 -2.14
N VAL A 149 11.34 4.17 -0.96
CA VAL A 149 11.93 4.52 0.34
C VAL A 149 12.54 3.28 0.98
N ARG A 150 13.78 3.39 1.44
CA ARG A 150 14.52 2.35 2.16
C ARG A 150 14.37 2.44 3.67
#